data_f70d5435679a3962554aca1fcd33d921
#
_entry.id   f70d5435679a3962554aca1fcd33d921
#
_cell.length_a   1.000
_cell.length_b   1.000
_cell.length_c   1.000
_cell.angle_alpha   90.00
_cell.angle_beta   90.00
_cell.angle_gamma   90.00
#
_symmetry.space_group_name_H-M   'P 1'
#
loop_
_entity.id
_entity.type
_entity.pdbx_description
1 polymer ?
#
loop_
_entity_poly.entity_id
_entity_poly.type
_entity_poly.pdbx_seq_one_letter_code
_entity_poly.pdbx_strand_id
1 'polypeptide(L)'
;MDEKLQKFLANRGYGSRRQVEQWISDGRVRLNNSVAKIGDRVSINDSIFLDNKKVRSRELVETHIIVYNKPEGLVSTTKDTRGRPLVFDNLPPLKRGKWISVGRLDINTSGLMLFTTNGELANRLMHPKYSIDRKYLVRVYGKVEKKNIEALKKGILIGDEYSRFKSIEFKNEVLKDQVRLNNWFQVTLGSGKNREVRSLWESQGFDVSRLKRISYGPVILPSFVRPGNYTYLSEKEVAQLANLVNLNIALRNDLTLQKKSQRNERRLRSKGSKVKVR
;
A
#
# COMPACT_ATOMS: atom_id res chain seq x y z
N MET A 1 -5.43 26.42 9.09
CA MET A 1 -4.92 25.98 7.76
C MET A 1 -6.10 25.66 6.88
N ASP A 2 -6.20 26.31 5.73
CA ASP A 2 -7.28 26.04 4.79
C ASP A 2 -7.00 24.79 3.96
N GLU A 3 -7.93 23.86 3.98
CA GLU A 3 -7.87 22.61 3.22
C GLU A 3 -8.90 22.64 2.07
N LYS A 4 -8.60 22.00 0.92
CA LYS A 4 -9.60 21.87 -0.16
C LYS A 4 -10.84 21.11 0.35
N LEU A 5 -12.04 21.62 0.06
CA LEU A 5 -13.31 21.08 0.55
C LEU A 5 -13.47 19.56 0.27
N GLN A 6 -13.14 19.11 -0.95
CA GLN A 6 -13.21 17.69 -1.28
C GLN A 6 -12.23 16.83 -0.47
N LYS A 7 -11.05 17.37 -0.13
CA LYS A 7 -10.09 16.68 0.73
C LYS A 7 -10.59 16.62 2.17
N PHE A 8 -11.14 17.71 2.67
CA PHE A 8 -11.72 17.84 4.00
C PHE A 8 -12.83 16.79 4.23
N LEU A 9 -13.81 16.71 3.34
CA LEU A 9 -14.92 15.77 3.43
C LEU A 9 -14.46 14.31 3.26
N ALA A 10 -13.51 14.06 2.35
CA ALA A 10 -12.96 12.72 2.16
C ALA A 10 -12.19 12.22 3.40
N ASN A 11 -11.41 13.08 4.07
CA ASN A 11 -10.68 12.74 5.30
C ASN A 11 -11.61 12.44 6.47
N ARG A 12 -12.87 12.90 6.43
CA ARG A 12 -13.93 12.63 7.42
C ARG A 12 -14.83 11.47 7.04
N GLY A 13 -14.51 10.78 5.92
CA GLY A 13 -15.18 9.55 5.51
C GLY A 13 -16.51 9.72 4.80
N TYR A 14 -16.87 10.93 4.38
CA TYR A 14 -18.12 11.18 3.64
C TYR A 14 -18.11 10.57 2.25
N GLY A 15 -16.95 10.56 1.56
CA GLY A 15 -16.84 9.98 0.22
C GLY A 15 -15.39 9.94 -0.29
N SER A 16 -15.19 9.53 -1.54
CA SER A 16 -13.92 9.73 -2.23
C SER A 16 -13.79 11.19 -2.66
N ARG A 17 -12.56 11.71 -2.87
CA ARG A 17 -12.37 13.08 -3.37
C ARG A 17 -13.16 13.33 -4.65
N ARG A 18 -13.09 12.41 -5.63
CA ARG A 18 -13.86 12.50 -6.88
C ARG A 18 -15.37 12.45 -6.66
N GLN A 19 -15.83 11.64 -5.73
CA GLN A 19 -17.26 11.57 -5.39
C GLN A 19 -17.72 12.87 -4.73
N VAL A 20 -16.92 13.47 -3.86
CA VAL A 20 -17.22 14.77 -3.26
C VAL A 20 -17.19 15.89 -4.31
N GLU A 21 -16.24 15.86 -5.23
CA GLU A 21 -16.19 16.81 -6.37
C GLU A 21 -17.46 16.71 -7.20
N GLN A 22 -17.97 15.49 -7.47
CA GLN A 22 -19.26 15.31 -8.14
C GLN A 22 -20.39 15.91 -7.33
N TRP A 23 -20.47 15.68 -6.01
CA TRP A 23 -21.50 16.29 -5.16
C TRP A 23 -21.44 17.82 -5.12
N ILE A 24 -20.25 18.39 -5.20
CA ILE A 24 -20.06 19.85 -5.30
C ILE A 24 -20.60 20.33 -6.65
N SER A 25 -20.28 19.66 -7.74
CA SER A 25 -20.80 19.98 -9.08
C SER A 25 -22.33 19.85 -9.18
N ASP A 26 -22.89 18.88 -8.48
CA ASP A 26 -24.35 18.65 -8.41
C ASP A 26 -25.07 19.65 -7.48
N GLY A 27 -24.35 20.60 -6.87
CA GLY A 27 -24.92 21.60 -5.95
C GLY A 27 -25.37 21.03 -4.59
N ARG A 28 -25.01 19.80 -4.26
CA ARG A 28 -25.42 19.10 -3.03
C ARG A 28 -24.65 19.55 -1.79
N VAL A 29 -23.51 20.22 -1.98
CA VAL A 29 -22.63 20.70 -0.90
C VAL A 29 -22.80 22.20 -0.72
N ARG A 30 -23.02 22.64 0.52
CA ARG A 30 -23.02 24.05 0.89
C ARG A 30 -21.88 24.34 1.86
N LEU A 31 -21.23 25.45 1.65
CA LEU A 31 -20.19 26.01 2.52
C LEU A 31 -20.72 27.33 3.11
N ASN A 32 -20.89 27.35 4.42
CA ASN A 32 -21.55 28.46 5.12
C ASN A 32 -22.96 28.70 4.52
N ASN A 33 -23.20 29.86 3.96
CA ASN A 33 -24.50 30.25 3.41
C ASN A 33 -24.61 30.07 1.87
N SER A 34 -23.55 29.57 1.22
CA SER A 34 -23.48 29.50 -0.26
C SER A 34 -23.34 28.06 -0.75
N VAL A 35 -23.78 27.80 -1.98
CA VAL A 35 -23.49 26.54 -2.67
C VAL A 35 -21.99 26.46 -2.96
N ALA A 36 -21.37 25.38 -2.58
CA ALA A 36 -19.92 25.19 -2.75
C ALA A 36 -19.55 25.01 -4.22
N LYS A 37 -18.34 25.47 -4.57
CA LYS A 37 -17.75 25.33 -5.91
C LYS A 37 -16.50 24.44 -5.87
N ILE A 38 -16.15 23.82 -7.00
CA ILE A 38 -14.92 23.07 -7.14
C ILE A 38 -13.74 24.02 -6.90
N GLY A 39 -12.85 23.63 -6.02
CA GLY A 39 -11.69 24.43 -5.62
C GLY A 39 -11.84 25.16 -4.30
N ASP A 40 -13.06 25.26 -3.76
CA ASP A 40 -13.30 25.89 -2.47
C ASP A 40 -12.43 25.29 -1.37
N ARG A 41 -11.99 26.14 -0.48
CA ARG A 41 -11.17 25.80 0.69
C ARG A 41 -11.99 26.04 1.95
N VAL A 42 -11.72 25.21 2.95
CA VAL A 42 -12.44 25.26 4.21
C VAL A 42 -11.49 25.28 5.38
N SER A 43 -11.90 25.97 6.42
CA SER A 43 -11.28 25.99 7.75
C SER A 43 -12.13 25.16 8.74
N ILE A 44 -11.57 24.95 9.94
CA ILE A 44 -12.25 24.18 11.01
C ILE A 44 -13.54 24.84 11.53
N ASN A 45 -13.64 26.17 11.33
CA ASN A 45 -14.77 26.97 11.81
C ASN A 45 -15.92 27.07 10.79
N ASP A 46 -15.70 26.64 9.56
CA ASP A 46 -16.73 26.72 8.53
C ASP A 46 -17.85 25.71 8.77
N SER A 47 -19.07 26.12 8.43
CA SER A 47 -20.25 25.25 8.44
C SER A 47 -20.43 24.62 7.07
N ILE A 48 -20.33 23.31 7.03
CA ILE A 48 -20.50 22.54 5.80
C ILE A 48 -21.77 21.71 5.89
N PHE A 49 -22.52 21.67 4.82
CA PHE A 49 -23.74 20.86 4.70
C PHE A 49 -23.63 19.98 3.45
N LEU A 50 -24.05 18.72 3.59
CA LEU A 50 -24.23 17.76 2.48
C LEU A 50 -25.67 17.31 2.50
N ASP A 51 -26.41 17.51 1.41
CA ASP A 51 -27.85 17.23 1.30
C ASP A 51 -28.65 17.86 2.46
N ASN A 52 -28.35 19.15 2.77
CA ASN A 52 -28.91 19.93 3.87
C ASN A 52 -28.63 19.40 5.29
N LYS A 53 -27.81 18.33 5.43
CA LYS A 53 -27.38 17.82 6.74
C LYS A 53 -26.02 18.39 7.10
N LYS A 54 -25.91 18.93 8.32
CA LYS A 54 -24.64 19.51 8.80
C LYS A 54 -23.55 18.43 8.92
N VAL A 55 -22.43 18.68 8.28
CA VAL A 55 -21.24 17.82 8.36
C VAL A 55 -20.57 17.99 9.74
N ARG A 56 -20.25 16.89 10.39
CA ARG A 56 -19.51 16.90 11.66
C ARG A 56 -18.03 17.19 11.40
N SER A 57 -17.63 18.46 11.48
CA SER A 57 -16.31 18.94 11.13
C SER A 57 -15.18 18.45 12.06
N ARG A 58 -15.50 18.11 13.31
CA ARG A 58 -14.51 17.75 14.35
C ARG A 58 -14.10 16.28 14.38
N GLU A 59 -14.83 15.38 13.73
CA GLU A 59 -14.54 13.94 13.75
C GLU A 59 -13.62 13.56 12.59
N LEU A 60 -12.33 13.45 12.85
CA LEU A 60 -11.42 12.80 11.93
C LEU A 60 -11.63 11.27 11.95
N VAL A 61 -11.51 10.63 10.80
CA VAL A 61 -11.45 9.17 10.74
C VAL A 61 -10.17 8.70 11.42
N GLU A 62 -10.31 7.78 12.36
CA GLU A 62 -9.18 7.19 13.07
C GLU A 62 -8.20 6.54 12.09
N THR A 63 -6.90 6.74 12.33
CA THR A 63 -5.87 6.20 11.44
C THR A 63 -5.62 4.74 11.75
N HIS A 64 -6.08 3.87 10.88
CA HIS A 64 -5.76 2.45 10.88
C HIS A 64 -4.84 2.11 9.72
N ILE A 65 -3.95 1.15 9.93
CA ILE A 65 -3.14 0.56 8.87
C ILE A 65 -3.24 -0.96 8.98
N ILE A 66 -3.42 -1.61 7.84
CA ILE A 66 -3.31 -3.06 7.72
C ILE A 66 -2.20 -3.46 6.76
N VAL A 67 -1.54 -4.56 7.08
CA VAL A 67 -0.69 -5.33 6.18
C VAL A 67 -1.54 -6.41 5.58
N TYR A 68 -1.69 -6.41 4.27
CA TYR A 68 -2.38 -7.45 3.51
C TYR A 68 -1.36 -8.22 2.68
N ASN A 69 -1.42 -9.56 2.74
CA ASN A 69 -0.62 -10.41 1.88
C ASN A 69 -1.41 -10.73 0.62
N LYS A 70 -1.21 -9.90 -0.41
CA LYS A 70 -1.90 -10.05 -1.69
C LYS A 70 -1.48 -11.34 -2.39
N PRO A 71 -2.41 -12.25 -2.75
CA PRO A 71 -2.12 -13.34 -3.68
C PRO A 71 -1.98 -12.81 -5.12
N GLU A 72 -1.42 -13.61 -5.99
CA GLU A 72 -1.52 -13.38 -7.44
C GLU A 72 -2.98 -13.49 -7.90
N GLY A 73 -3.32 -12.88 -9.04
CA GLY A 73 -4.66 -12.92 -9.63
C GLY A 73 -5.61 -11.81 -9.17
N LEU A 74 -5.33 -11.08 -8.10
CA LEU A 74 -6.15 -9.94 -7.66
C LEU A 74 -5.67 -8.62 -8.27
N VAL A 75 -6.62 -7.75 -8.62
CA VAL A 75 -6.34 -6.41 -9.16
C VAL A 75 -6.36 -5.38 -8.02
N SER A 76 -5.34 -4.51 -7.98
CA SER A 76 -5.19 -3.44 -6.98
C SER A 76 -5.99 -2.19 -7.33
N THR A 77 -7.31 -2.33 -7.53
CA THR A 77 -8.25 -1.24 -7.84
C THR A 77 -9.55 -1.41 -7.07
N THR A 78 -10.32 -0.33 -6.93
CA THR A 78 -11.67 -0.35 -6.34
C THR A 78 -12.77 -0.63 -7.36
N LYS A 79 -12.48 -0.53 -8.66
CA LYS A 79 -13.41 -0.84 -9.76
C LYS A 79 -12.62 -1.49 -10.88
N ASP A 80 -13.17 -2.55 -11.44
CA ASP A 80 -12.62 -3.19 -12.63
C ASP A 80 -13.72 -3.40 -13.67
N THR A 81 -13.45 -2.99 -14.90
CA THR A 81 -14.42 -3.11 -16.01
C THR A 81 -14.45 -4.51 -16.61
N ARG A 82 -13.49 -5.36 -16.27
CA ARG A 82 -13.36 -6.74 -16.81
C ARG A 82 -13.84 -7.81 -15.84
N GLY A 83 -14.46 -7.42 -14.71
CA GLY A 83 -14.98 -8.36 -13.71
C GLY A 83 -13.94 -9.21 -12.98
N ARG A 84 -12.65 -8.78 -12.98
CA ARG A 84 -11.59 -9.50 -12.27
C ARG A 84 -11.71 -9.29 -10.76
N PRO A 85 -11.33 -10.28 -9.93
CA PRO A 85 -11.42 -10.16 -8.48
C PRO A 85 -10.51 -9.04 -7.95
N LEU A 86 -11.03 -8.27 -7.00
CA LEU A 86 -10.37 -7.09 -6.46
C LEU A 86 -9.73 -7.36 -5.10
N VAL A 87 -8.61 -6.70 -4.83
CA VAL A 87 -7.98 -6.74 -3.51
C VAL A 87 -8.91 -6.18 -2.44
N PHE A 88 -9.69 -5.14 -2.78
CA PHE A 88 -10.56 -4.44 -1.84
C PHE A 88 -11.71 -5.30 -1.30
N ASP A 89 -12.15 -6.33 -2.04
CA ASP A 89 -13.23 -7.23 -1.61
C ASP A 89 -12.82 -8.12 -0.41
N ASN A 90 -11.51 -8.27 -0.18
CA ASN A 90 -10.94 -9.09 0.89
C ASN A 90 -10.55 -8.28 2.14
N LEU A 91 -10.80 -6.95 2.14
CA LEU A 91 -10.44 -6.11 3.28
C LEU A 91 -11.54 -6.09 4.34
N PRO A 92 -11.18 -5.86 5.62
CA PRO A 92 -12.17 -5.77 6.68
C PRO A 92 -13.10 -4.57 6.48
N PRO A 93 -14.39 -4.71 6.79
CA PRO A 93 -15.32 -3.59 6.75
C PRO A 93 -14.92 -2.52 7.78
N LEU A 94 -15.10 -1.26 7.41
CA LEU A 94 -14.90 -0.10 8.28
C LEU A 94 -16.26 0.46 8.72
N LYS A 95 -16.34 0.88 9.98
CA LYS A 95 -17.52 1.60 10.47
C LYS A 95 -17.66 2.98 9.82
N ARG A 96 -16.53 3.64 9.56
CA ARG A 96 -16.43 4.96 8.92
C ARG A 96 -15.17 5.01 8.05
N GLY A 97 -15.19 5.84 7.00
CA GLY A 97 -14.09 6.00 6.08
C GLY A 97 -13.97 4.86 5.08
N LYS A 98 -12.82 4.72 4.49
CA LYS A 98 -12.51 3.69 3.50
C LYS A 98 -11.05 3.31 3.56
N TRP A 99 -10.74 2.12 3.09
CA TRP A 99 -9.36 1.72 2.86
C TRP A 99 -8.79 2.44 1.64
N ILE A 100 -7.57 2.93 1.80
CA ILE A 100 -6.77 3.58 0.76
C ILE A 100 -5.49 2.77 0.64
N SER A 101 -5.20 2.26 -0.55
CA SER A 101 -3.97 1.50 -0.79
C SER A 101 -2.74 2.42 -0.79
N VAL A 102 -1.67 1.97 -0.15
CA VAL A 102 -0.35 2.60 -0.24
C VAL A 102 0.41 1.98 -1.42
N GLY A 103 0.16 2.53 -2.59
CA GLY A 103 0.65 1.98 -3.86
C GLY A 103 -0.17 0.80 -4.38
N ARG A 104 0.36 0.19 -5.41
CA ARG A 104 -0.26 -0.96 -6.09
C ARG A 104 0.76 -2.08 -6.26
N LEU A 105 0.26 -3.28 -6.46
CA LEU A 105 0.99 -4.42 -7.02
C LEU A 105 0.25 -4.89 -8.26
N ASP A 106 1.00 -5.35 -9.26
CA ASP A 106 0.44 -5.92 -10.47
C ASP A 106 -0.34 -7.20 -10.16
N ILE A 107 -1.20 -7.63 -11.08
CA ILE A 107 -2.03 -8.82 -10.94
C ILE A 107 -1.19 -10.09 -10.66
N ASN A 108 -0.04 -10.21 -11.32
CA ASN A 108 0.91 -11.31 -11.21
C ASN A 108 2.05 -11.05 -10.20
N THR A 109 1.87 -10.08 -9.29
CA THR A 109 2.78 -9.79 -8.18
C THR A 109 2.07 -10.05 -6.86
N SER A 110 2.70 -10.79 -5.98
CA SER A 110 2.17 -11.13 -4.66
C SER A 110 2.85 -10.38 -3.52
N GLY A 111 2.36 -10.56 -2.31
CA GLY A 111 3.02 -10.12 -1.09
C GLY A 111 2.43 -8.88 -0.44
N LEU A 112 3.27 -8.14 0.25
CA LEU A 112 2.87 -7.06 1.14
C LEU A 112 2.22 -5.89 0.41
N MET A 113 0.97 -5.60 0.75
CA MET A 113 0.30 -4.33 0.48
C MET A 113 -0.11 -3.67 1.79
N LEU A 114 0.09 -2.38 1.88
CA LEU A 114 -0.42 -1.55 2.98
C LEU A 114 -1.70 -0.86 2.57
N PHE A 115 -2.67 -0.85 3.48
CA PHE A 115 -3.89 -0.05 3.36
C PHE A 115 -4.07 0.78 4.61
N THR A 116 -4.49 2.03 4.45
CA THR A 116 -4.75 2.93 5.57
C THR A 116 -6.08 3.66 5.39
N THR A 117 -6.66 4.12 6.49
CA THR A 117 -7.82 5.03 6.48
C THR A 117 -7.41 6.49 6.33
N ASN A 118 -6.11 6.81 6.47
CA ASN A 118 -5.57 8.17 6.41
C ASN A 118 -4.99 8.48 5.03
N GLY A 119 -5.70 9.32 4.26
CA GLY A 119 -5.31 9.66 2.89
C GLY A 119 -4.05 10.52 2.79
N GLU A 120 -3.73 11.31 3.82
CA GLU A 120 -2.47 12.11 3.84
C GLU A 120 -1.27 11.18 4.06
N LEU A 121 -1.40 10.23 4.98
CA LEU A 121 -0.38 9.21 5.21
C LEU A 121 -0.13 8.37 3.96
N ALA A 122 -1.21 7.89 3.31
CA ALA A 122 -1.08 7.14 2.07
C ALA A 122 -0.35 7.93 0.98
N ASN A 123 -0.71 9.20 0.80
CA ASN A 123 -0.09 10.08 -0.19
C ASN A 123 1.41 10.26 0.08
N ARG A 124 1.80 10.56 1.33
CA ARG A 124 3.22 10.75 1.70
C ARG A 124 4.03 9.47 1.56
N LEU A 125 3.48 8.33 2.00
CA LEU A 125 4.14 7.03 1.88
C LEU A 125 4.42 6.66 0.41
N MET A 126 3.58 7.08 -0.51
CA MET A 126 3.77 6.83 -1.95
C MET A 126 4.66 7.86 -2.64
N HIS A 127 4.84 9.03 -2.06
CA HIS A 127 5.49 10.15 -2.73
C HIS A 127 7.00 9.91 -2.90
N PRO A 128 7.57 10.08 -4.11
CA PRO A 128 8.96 9.78 -4.43
C PRO A 128 9.99 10.48 -3.53
N LYS A 129 9.68 11.69 -3.04
CA LYS A 129 10.60 12.47 -2.19
C LYS A 129 11.02 11.77 -0.89
N TYR A 130 10.20 10.83 -0.39
CA TYR A 130 10.51 10.11 0.84
C TYR A 130 11.34 8.85 0.58
N SER A 131 11.51 8.45 -0.68
CA SER A 131 12.40 7.35 -1.12
C SER A 131 12.29 6.08 -0.26
N ILE A 132 11.06 5.70 0.11
CA ILE A 132 10.80 4.57 1.00
C ILE A 132 11.20 3.27 0.32
N ASP A 133 12.06 2.51 0.97
CA ASP A 133 12.58 1.25 0.46
C ASP A 133 11.49 0.18 0.39
N ARG A 134 11.50 -0.56 -0.71
CA ARG A 134 10.64 -1.72 -0.94
C ARG A 134 11.51 -2.92 -1.25
N LYS A 135 11.38 -4.00 -0.47
CA LYS A 135 12.12 -5.23 -0.72
C LYS A 135 11.23 -6.26 -1.39
N TYR A 136 11.80 -6.91 -2.37
CA TYR A 136 11.14 -7.96 -3.13
C TYR A 136 11.96 -9.24 -3.12
N LEU A 137 11.26 -10.36 -3.08
CA LEU A 137 11.81 -11.67 -3.42
C LEU A 137 11.42 -11.95 -4.87
N VAL A 138 12.41 -12.15 -5.73
CA VAL A 138 12.23 -12.32 -7.16
C VAL A 138 12.86 -13.63 -7.62
N ARG A 139 12.11 -14.40 -8.41
CA ARG A 139 12.62 -15.59 -9.09
C ARG A 139 12.87 -15.30 -10.56
N VAL A 140 14.12 -15.38 -10.92
CA VAL A 140 14.63 -15.07 -12.26
C VAL A 140 15.02 -16.38 -12.95
N TYR A 141 14.66 -16.53 -14.21
CA TYR A 141 15.04 -17.66 -15.03
C TYR A 141 16.30 -17.33 -15.83
N GLY A 142 17.28 -18.22 -15.83
CA GLY A 142 18.53 -18.11 -16.58
C GLY A 142 19.78 -18.03 -15.68
N LYS A 143 20.95 -18.12 -16.32
CA LYS A 143 22.25 -18.00 -15.65
C LYS A 143 22.60 -16.53 -15.46
N VAL A 144 22.43 -16.02 -14.25
CA VAL A 144 22.77 -14.63 -13.90
C VAL A 144 24.25 -14.54 -13.56
N GLU A 145 24.98 -13.72 -14.28
CA GLU A 145 26.43 -13.50 -14.10
C GLU A 145 26.69 -12.22 -13.27
N LYS A 146 27.91 -12.10 -12.73
CA LYS A 146 28.33 -10.94 -11.92
C LYS A 146 28.15 -9.63 -12.68
N LYS A 147 28.46 -9.59 -13.99
CA LYS A 147 28.30 -8.42 -14.84
C LYS A 147 26.86 -7.89 -14.88
N ASN A 148 25.84 -8.81 -14.90
CA ASN A 148 24.42 -8.42 -14.89
C ASN A 148 24.04 -7.76 -13.56
N ILE A 149 24.52 -8.32 -12.43
CA ILE A 149 24.29 -7.76 -11.09
C ILE A 149 24.91 -6.37 -10.96
N GLU A 150 26.12 -6.17 -11.49
CA GLU A 150 26.81 -4.88 -11.48
C GLU A 150 26.06 -3.84 -12.32
N ALA A 151 25.60 -4.21 -13.54
CA ALA A 151 24.79 -3.34 -14.38
C ALA A 151 23.49 -2.91 -13.70
N LEU A 152 22.76 -3.86 -13.08
CA LEU A 152 21.53 -3.60 -12.35
C LEU A 152 21.70 -2.70 -11.12
N LYS A 153 22.87 -2.73 -10.47
CA LYS A 153 23.22 -1.84 -9.35
C LYS A 153 23.69 -0.47 -9.82
N LYS A 154 24.44 -0.40 -10.92
CA LYS A 154 24.89 0.86 -11.53
C LYS A 154 23.72 1.70 -12.01
N GLY A 155 22.75 1.06 -12.64
CA GLY A 155 21.55 1.70 -13.18
C GLY A 155 21.45 1.57 -14.69
N ILE A 156 20.23 1.45 -15.15
CA ILE A 156 19.86 1.19 -16.53
C ILE A 156 18.78 2.18 -16.93
N LEU A 157 18.86 2.71 -18.14
CA LEU A 157 17.83 3.53 -18.74
C LEU A 157 16.66 2.63 -19.15
N ILE A 158 15.49 2.85 -18.60
CA ILE A 158 14.25 2.14 -18.92
C ILE A 158 13.24 3.19 -19.38
N GLY A 159 12.97 3.21 -20.70
CA GLY A 159 12.31 4.37 -21.31
C GLY A 159 13.20 5.60 -21.15
N ASP A 160 12.63 6.70 -20.65
CA ASP A 160 13.34 7.97 -20.44
C ASP A 160 13.89 8.13 -19.02
N GLU A 161 13.85 7.09 -18.19
CA GLU A 161 14.20 7.21 -16.77
C GLU A 161 15.23 6.17 -16.32
N TYR A 162 16.22 6.63 -15.57
CA TYR A 162 17.18 5.74 -14.91
C TYR A 162 16.52 4.98 -13.75
N SER A 163 16.75 3.66 -13.71
CA SER A 163 16.31 2.78 -12.64
C SER A 163 17.44 1.85 -12.20
N ARG A 164 17.51 1.58 -10.89
CA ARG A 164 18.54 0.68 -10.32
C ARG A 164 18.02 0.02 -9.05
N PHE A 165 18.58 -1.13 -8.73
CA PHE A 165 18.43 -1.70 -7.40
C PHE A 165 19.42 -1.04 -6.41
N LYS A 166 18.93 -0.69 -5.22
CA LYS A 166 19.80 -0.27 -4.10
C LYS A 166 20.65 -1.44 -3.59
N SER A 167 20.05 -2.65 -3.55
CA SER A 167 20.76 -3.89 -3.20
C SER A 167 20.19 -5.07 -3.96
N ILE A 168 21.06 -6.05 -4.22
CA ILE A 168 20.70 -7.35 -4.78
C ILE A 168 21.45 -8.40 -3.95
N GLU A 169 20.72 -9.33 -3.36
CA GLU A 169 21.23 -10.43 -2.56
C GLU A 169 20.75 -11.76 -3.16
N PHE A 170 21.65 -12.69 -3.39
CA PHE A 170 21.34 -14.04 -3.83
C PHE A 170 20.79 -14.88 -2.67
N LYS A 171 19.71 -15.62 -2.87
CA LYS A 171 18.98 -16.35 -1.82
C LYS A 171 18.88 -17.86 -2.02
N ASN A 172 19.46 -18.40 -3.07
CA ASN A 172 19.50 -19.85 -3.22
C ASN A 172 20.50 -20.45 -2.23
N GLU A 173 20.20 -21.63 -1.68
CA GLU A 173 21.21 -22.46 -1.08
C GLU A 173 22.21 -22.90 -2.16
N VAL A 174 23.49 -22.68 -1.89
CA VAL A 174 24.57 -23.09 -2.78
C VAL A 174 24.66 -24.61 -2.74
N LEU A 175 23.95 -25.28 -3.64
CA LEU A 175 24.29 -26.68 -3.96
C LEU A 175 25.50 -26.61 -4.90
N LYS A 176 26.65 -27.08 -4.42
CA LYS A 176 27.84 -27.27 -5.23
C LYS A 176 27.44 -28.09 -6.46
N ASP A 177 27.78 -27.60 -7.66
CA ASP A 177 27.74 -28.32 -8.92
C ASP A 177 26.43 -28.42 -9.74
N GLN A 178 25.35 -27.68 -9.41
CA GLN A 178 24.19 -27.64 -10.32
C GLN A 178 23.90 -26.21 -10.81
N VAL A 179 23.96 -25.98 -12.13
CA VAL A 179 23.49 -24.76 -12.76
C VAL A 179 21.96 -24.73 -12.65
N ARG A 180 21.44 -24.04 -11.65
CA ARG A 180 20.00 -23.83 -11.53
C ARG A 180 19.56 -22.75 -12.49
N LEU A 181 18.58 -23.06 -13.32
CA LEU A 181 17.93 -22.08 -14.19
C LEU A 181 16.98 -21.13 -13.46
N ASN A 182 16.49 -21.51 -12.27
CA ASN A 182 15.61 -20.69 -11.42
C ASN A 182 16.38 -20.15 -10.22
N ASN A 183 16.69 -18.86 -10.24
CA ASN A 183 17.48 -18.19 -9.22
C ASN A 183 16.63 -17.22 -8.40
N TRP A 184 16.74 -17.28 -7.07
CA TRP A 184 16.06 -16.37 -6.17
C TRP A 184 16.98 -15.24 -5.73
N PHE A 185 16.50 -14.02 -5.87
CA PHE A 185 17.17 -12.83 -5.39
C PHE A 185 16.24 -12.04 -4.47
N GLN A 186 16.82 -11.42 -3.45
CA GLN A 186 16.18 -10.35 -2.72
C GLN A 186 16.71 -9.03 -3.26
N VAL A 187 15.81 -8.16 -3.70
CA VAL A 187 16.17 -6.87 -4.28
C VAL A 187 15.51 -5.73 -3.52
N THR A 188 16.19 -4.59 -3.42
CA THR A 188 15.66 -3.38 -2.78
C THR A 188 15.58 -2.24 -3.79
N LEU A 189 14.42 -1.58 -3.84
CA LEU A 189 14.15 -0.37 -4.61
C LEU A 189 13.76 0.79 -3.69
N GLY A 190 14.26 2.00 -3.97
CA GLY A 190 13.80 3.24 -3.33
C GLY A 190 12.69 3.96 -4.10
N SER A 191 12.47 3.58 -5.36
CA SER A 191 11.42 4.05 -6.26
C SER A 191 10.24 3.08 -6.28
N GLY A 192 9.19 3.42 -6.98
CA GLY A 192 8.01 2.57 -7.14
C GLY A 192 7.40 2.76 -8.52
N LYS A 193 8.25 2.80 -9.54
CA LYS A 193 7.84 2.94 -10.93
C LYS A 193 7.05 1.72 -11.40
N ASN A 194 6.31 1.88 -12.48
CA ASN A 194 5.53 0.80 -13.05
C ASN A 194 6.45 -0.37 -13.45
N ARG A 195 6.12 -1.60 -13.00
CA ARG A 195 6.83 -2.83 -13.32
C ARG A 195 8.38 -2.80 -13.15
N GLU A 196 8.91 -1.86 -12.38
CA GLU A 196 10.33 -1.54 -12.30
C GLU A 196 11.24 -2.75 -12.03
N VAL A 197 10.87 -3.64 -11.09
CA VAL A 197 11.64 -4.87 -10.83
C VAL A 197 11.70 -5.75 -12.08
N ARG A 198 10.58 -5.93 -12.77
CA ARG A 198 10.54 -6.77 -13.99
C ARG A 198 11.33 -6.16 -15.11
N SER A 199 11.11 -4.87 -15.39
CA SER A 199 11.82 -4.16 -16.47
C SER A 199 13.34 -4.12 -16.26
N LEU A 200 13.81 -4.01 -15.02
CA LEU A 200 15.24 -4.10 -14.71
C LEU A 200 15.82 -5.48 -15.07
N TRP A 201 15.16 -6.58 -14.72
CA TRP A 201 15.63 -7.91 -15.10
C TRP A 201 15.46 -8.18 -16.59
N GLU A 202 14.34 -7.78 -17.18
CA GLU A 202 14.05 -7.89 -18.62
C GLU A 202 15.11 -7.16 -19.49
N SER A 203 15.63 -6.00 -19.00
CA SER A 203 16.71 -5.26 -19.69
C SER A 203 18.06 -6.02 -19.75
N GLN A 204 18.22 -7.04 -18.90
CA GLN A 204 19.37 -7.93 -18.91
C GLN A 204 19.08 -9.28 -19.59
N GLY A 205 17.93 -9.41 -20.27
CA GLY A 205 17.51 -10.61 -20.95
C GLY A 205 16.95 -11.71 -20.05
N PHE A 206 16.50 -11.37 -18.81
CA PHE A 206 15.97 -12.34 -17.87
C PHE A 206 14.49 -12.17 -17.64
N ASP A 207 13.75 -13.30 -17.64
CA ASP A 207 12.34 -13.34 -17.26
C ASP A 207 12.15 -13.47 -15.74
N VAL A 208 11.24 -12.66 -15.19
CA VAL A 208 10.80 -12.75 -13.79
C VAL A 208 9.59 -13.67 -13.70
N SER A 209 9.79 -14.91 -13.29
CA SER A 209 8.74 -15.91 -13.16
C SER A 209 7.90 -15.76 -11.86
N ARG A 210 8.48 -15.26 -10.77
CA ARG A 210 7.76 -14.94 -9.52
C ARG A 210 8.27 -13.65 -8.91
N LEU A 211 7.34 -12.85 -8.36
CA LEU A 211 7.67 -11.60 -7.71
C LEU A 211 6.77 -11.42 -6.48
N LYS A 212 7.43 -11.27 -5.32
CA LYS A 212 6.73 -11.08 -4.05
C LYS A 212 7.33 -9.90 -3.30
N ARG A 213 6.53 -8.88 -2.97
CA ARG A 213 6.98 -7.81 -2.08
C ARG A 213 6.97 -8.29 -0.64
N ILE A 214 8.12 -8.23 0.03
CA ILE A 214 8.32 -8.73 1.39
C ILE A 214 8.44 -7.62 2.44
N SER A 215 8.78 -6.38 2.03
CA SER A 215 8.73 -5.22 2.94
C SER A 215 8.37 -3.92 2.24
N TYR A 216 7.90 -2.96 3.02
CA TYR A 216 7.64 -1.58 2.64
C TYR A 216 8.11 -0.66 3.76
N GLY A 217 9.22 0.06 3.57
CA GLY A 217 9.91 0.75 4.64
C GLY A 217 10.24 -0.20 5.80
N PRO A 218 9.92 0.17 7.05
CA PRO A 218 10.17 -0.65 8.23
C PRO A 218 9.21 -1.84 8.36
N VAL A 219 8.11 -1.87 7.60
CA VAL A 219 7.11 -2.93 7.72
C VAL A 219 7.52 -4.15 6.90
N ILE A 220 7.65 -5.28 7.59
CA ILE A 220 7.94 -6.59 7.00
C ILE A 220 6.65 -7.41 6.94
N LEU A 221 6.45 -8.19 5.88
CA LEU A 221 5.32 -9.12 5.78
C LEU A 221 5.46 -10.23 6.82
N PRO A 222 4.58 -10.29 7.84
CA PRO A 222 4.70 -11.32 8.86
C PRO A 222 4.44 -12.72 8.27
N SER A 223 5.23 -13.72 8.68
CA SER A 223 5.13 -15.10 8.16
C SER A 223 3.79 -15.77 8.44
N PHE A 224 3.11 -15.37 9.54
CA PHE A 224 1.79 -15.88 9.89
C PHE A 224 0.64 -15.30 9.03
N VAL A 225 0.87 -14.19 8.31
CA VAL A 225 -0.12 -13.60 7.40
C VAL A 225 -0.05 -14.34 6.06
N ARG A 226 -0.90 -15.32 5.89
CA ARG A 226 -0.99 -16.12 4.66
C ARG A 226 -1.54 -15.29 3.49
N PRO A 227 -1.31 -15.69 2.22
CA PRO A 227 -1.94 -15.05 1.06
C PRO A 227 -3.45 -14.91 1.22
N GLY A 228 -4.01 -13.75 0.88
CA GLY A 228 -5.42 -13.41 1.05
C GLY A 228 -5.81 -12.95 2.45
N ASN A 229 -4.89 -12.95 3.43
CA ASN A 229 -5.15 -12.50 4.79
C ASN A 229 -4.46 -11.15 5.10
N TYR A 230 -4.89 -10.54 6.20
CA TYR A 230 -4.35 -9.27 6.69
C TYR A 230 -4.13 -9.29 8.20
N THR A 231 -3.33 -8.35 8.68
CA THR A 231 -3.23 -8.00 10.10
C THR A 231 -3.17 -6.49 10.27
N TYR A 232 -3.62 -5.98 11.42
CA TYR A 232 -3.46 -4.57 11.76
C TYR A 232 -2.05 -4.30 12.25
N LEU A 233 -1.51 -3.14 11.89
CA LEU A 233 -0.31 -2.63 12.53
C LEU A 233 -0.64 -2.12 13.94
N SER A 234 0.31 -2.29 14.85
CA SER A 234 0.28 -1.68 16.18
C SER A 234 0.44 -0.16 16.08
N GLU A 235 0.01 0.56 17.10
CA GLU A 235 0.19 2.03 17.17
C GLU A 235 1.65 2.45 17.02
N LYS A 236 2.59 1.67 17.57
CA LYS A 236 4.03 1.90 17.44
C LYS A 236 4.48 1.83 15.99
N GLU A 237 4.03 0.84 15.24
CA GLU A 237 4.36 0.68 13.81
C GLU A 237 3.69 1.78 12.97
N VAL A 238 2.45 2.17 13.31
CA VAL A 238 1.75 3.31 12.68
C VAL A 238 2.53 4.60 12.92
N ALA A 239 3.00 4.85 14.15
CA ALA A 239 3.82 6.00 14.50
C ALA A 239 5.15 6.00 13.73
N GLN A 240 5.82 4.85 13.63
CA GLN A 240 7.06 4.73 12.86
C GLN A 240 6.87 5.10 11.39
N LEU A 241 5.79 4.60 10.75
CA LEU A 241 5.47 4.96 9.37
C LEU A 241 5.13 6.45 9.20
N ALA A 242 4.41 7.04 10.16
CA ALA A 242 4.07 8.45 10.14
C ALA A 242 5.31 9.34 10.29
N ASN A 243 6.20 9.00 11.23
CA ASN A 243 7.46 9.72 11.44
C ASN A 243 8.38 9.64 10.23
N LEU A 244 8.43 8.51 9.54
CA LEU A 244 9.23 8.32 8.32
C LEU A 244 8.88 9.33 7.22
N VAL A 245 7.64 9.83 7.22
CA VAL A 245 7.14 10.79 6.24
C VAL A 245 6.81 12.17 6.86
N ASN A 246 7.34 12.46 8.04
CA ASN A 246 7.14 13.72 8.76
C ASN A 246 5.65 14.09 8.91
N LEU A 247 4.82 13.12 9.30
CA LEU A 247 3.39 13.31 9.54
C LEU A 247 3.05 13.07 11.01
N ASN A 248 2.58 14.12 11.70
CA ASN A 248 2.01 13.96 13.04
C ASN A 248 0.61 13.35 12.95
N ILE A 249 0.43 12.21 13.58
CA ILE A 249 -0.87 11.52 13.70
C ILE A 249 -1.24 11.47 15.17
N ALA A 250 -2.44 11.94 15.49
CA ALA A 250 -3.01 11.71 16.83
C ALA A 250 -3.33 10.21 16.93
N LEU A 251 -2.53 9.49 17.70
CA LEU A 251 -2.78 8.09 18.04
C LEU A 251 -3.68 8.09 19.27
N ARG A 252 -4.75 7.36 19.22
CA ARG A 252 -5.62 7.13 20.37
C ARG A 252 -5.17 5.83 21.02
N ASN A 253 -4.91 5.83 22.33
CA ASN A 253 -4.67 4.60 23.11
C ASN A 253 -5.94 3.73 23.11
N ASP A 254 -6.20 3.03 22.04
CA ASP A 254 -7.39 2.18 21.93
C ASP A 254 -7.00 0.70 22.18
N LEU A 255 -7.14 0.29 23.45
CA LEU A 255 -7.01 -1.10 23.91
C LEU A 255 -7.87 -2.08 23.08
N THR A 256 -8.93 -1.59 22.43
CA THR A 256 -9.84 -2.40 21.61
C THR A 256 -9.19 -2.87 20.30
N LEU A 257 -8.34 -2.04 19.68
CA LEU A 257 -7.64 -2.42 18.44
C LEU A 257 -6.49 -3.38 18.72
N GLN A 258 -5.76 -3.16 19.82
CA GLN A 258 -4.71 -4.11 20.25
C GLN A 258 -5.32 -5.50 20.50
N LYS A 259 -6.48 -5.57 21.14
CA LYS A 259 -7.21 -6.83 21.33
C LYS A 259 -7.68 -7.45 20.01
N LYS A 260 -8.12 -6.63 19.03
CA LYS A 260 -8.51 -7.11 17.68
C LYS A 260 -7.32 -7.62 16.88
N SER A 261 -6.20 -6.92 16.91
CA SER A 261 -4.96 -7.36 16.25
C SER A 261 -4.48 -8.67 16.83
N GLN A 262 -4.35 -8.78 18.15
CA GLN A 262 -3.94 -10.00 18.84
C GLN A 262 -4.91 -11.17 18.58
N ARG A 263 -6.22 -10.92 18.56
CA ARG A 263 -7.23 -11.95 18.26
C ARG A 263 -7.12 -12.44 16.82
N ASN A 264 -6.91 -11.55 15.87
CA ASN A 264 -6.72 -11.90 14.45
C ASN A 264 -5.41 -12.68 14.26
N GLU A 265 -4.34 -12.24 14.90
CA GLU A 265 -3.04 -12.91 14.90
C GLU A 265 -3.15 -14.35 15.47
N ARG A 266 -3.77 -14.52 16.66
CA ARG A 266 -4.02 -15.84 17.25
C ARG A 266 -4.82 -16.76 16.32
N ARG A 267 -5.89 -16.21 15.69
CA ARG A 267 -6.72 -16.95 14.72
C ARG A 267 -5.92 -17.40 13.49
N LEU A 268 -5.04 -16.53 12.98
CA LEU A 268 -4.21 -16.85 11.82
C LEU A 268 -3.13 -17.88 12.16
N ARG A 269 -2.53 -17.79 13.35
CA ARG A 269 -1.53 -18.77 13.84
C ARG A 269 -2.18 -20.14 14.08
N SER A 270 -3.37 -20.21 14.70
CA SER A 270 -4.06 -21.48 15.00
C SER A 270 -4.49 -22.23 13.73
N LYS A 271 -4.91 -21.51 12.67
CA LYS A 271 -5.19 -22.13 11.36
C LYS A 271 -3.92 -22.66 10.69
N GLY A 272 -2.73 -22.15 11.08
CA GLY A 272 -1.42 -22.61 10.60
C GLY A 272 -0.99 -23.96 11.14
N SER A 273 -1.35 -24.27 12.37
CA SER A 273 -0.97 -25.52 13.04
C SER A 273 -1.76 -26.73 12.55
N LYS A 274 -2.99 -26.54 12.05
CA LYS A 274 -3.86 -27.64 11.60
C LYS A 274 -3.52 -28.24 10.22
N VAL A 275 -2.57 -27.67 9.48
CA VAL A 275 -2.18 -28.14 8.13
C VAL A 275 -0.86 -28.92 8.14
N LYS A 276 -0.22 -29.13 9.31
CA LYS A 276 1.02 -29.91 9.42
C LYS A 276 0.81 -31.41 9.69
N VAL A 277 -0.44 -31.86 9.78
CA VAL A 277 -0.77 -33.31 9.98
C VAL A 277 -1.77 -33.72 8.90
N ARG A 278 -1.23 -34.00 7.71
CA ARG A 278 -1.76 -34.97 6.73
C ARG A 278 -0.72 -35.15 5.64
#